data_dc925e555890881230a3021f54fbdaaa
#
_entry.id   dc925e555890881230a3021f54fbdaaa
#
_cell.length_a   1.000
_cell.length_b   1.000
_cell.length_c   1.000
_cell.angle_alpha   90.00
_cell.angle_beta   90.00
_cell.angle_gamma   90.00
#
_symmetry.space_group_name_H-M   'P 1'
#
loop_
_entity.id
_entity.type
_entity.pdbx_description
1 polymer ?
#
loop_
_entity_poly.entity_id
_entity_poly.type
_entity_poly.pdbx_seq_one_letter_code
_entity_poly.pdbx_strand_id
1 'polypeptide(L)'
;MNVFDLVNSTAEKFKEAGLYFGHGTLDAIDEAAWLMSTVLNVEPEKLSEYSDQQLNADQLKMFEKIAAQRITTRKPLAYLVNEAWFCGMKFYVDERVIVPRSLIGEFILEEFQPWLGDRRPKRILDLCTGSGCIAIALARQFPHANVHAVDLSGDALDVARINVERHQLQQRVNVIQSDLFDELGDQQYDLIVSNPPYVHPESMQDLPEEYLHEPEMALVAEEGGLELIDRIVQQAPDHLAENGLLIVEVGESQSAVMKKYSSLPMIWLSHSSSEDSVFMLEKADLVRS
;
A
#
# COMPACT_ATOMS: atom_id res chain seq x y z
N MET A 1 -21.58 16.26 23.73
CA MET A 1 -21.24 16.38 22.30
C MET A 1 -21.66 15.08 21.60
N ASN A 2 -22.27 15.20 20.43
CA ASN A 2 -22.55 14.03 19.58
C ASN A 2 -21.32 13.67 18.72
N VAL A 3 -21.42 12.60 17.94
CA VAL A 3 -20.35 12.12 17.06
C VAL A 3 -19.91 13.18 16.07
N PHE A 4 -20.84 13.87 15.42
CA PHE A 4 -20.55 14.94 14.48
C PHE A 4 -19.73 16.07 15.10
N ASP A 5 -20.14 16.56 16.28
CA ASP A 5 -19.43 17.63 17.00
C ASP A 5 -18.00 17.19 17.39
N LEU A 6 -17.84 15.94 17.86
CA LEU A 6 -16.54 15.39 18.27
C LEU A 6 -15.58 15.26 17.09
N VAL A 7 -16.06 14.75 15.95
CA VAL A 7 -15.25 14.62 14.72
C VAL A 7 -14.77 16.00 14.27
N ASN A 8 -15.68 16.99 14.14
CA ASN A 8 -15.30 18.32 13.68
C ASN A 8 -14.33 19.02 14.64
N SER A 9 -14.61 18.97 15.95
CA SER A 9 -13.73 19.60 16.94
C SER A 9 -12.35 18.95 17.00
N THR A 10 -12.25 17.65 16.73
CA THR A 10 -10.97 16.92 16.68
C THR A 10 -10.22 17.22 15.40
N ALA A 11 -10.92 17.31 14.26
CA ALA A 11 -10.31 17.73 13.00
C ALA A 11 -9.67 19.12 13.10
N GLU A 12 -10.33 20.08 13.75
CA GLU A 12 -9.73 21.41 14.00
C GLU A 12 -8.47 21.30 14.88
N LYS A 13 -8.47 20.50 15.94
CA LYS A 13 -7.27 20.28 16.77
C LYS A 13 -6.13 19.65 15.97
N PHE A 14 -6.41 18.73 15.06
CA PHE A 14 -5.42 18.10 14.18
C PHE A 14 -4.80 19.13 13.23
N LYS A 15 -5.62 20.02 12.64
CA LYS A 15 -5.14 21.13 11.80
C LYS A 15 -4.28 22.12 12.60
N GLU A 16 -4.75 22.54 13.79
CA GLU A 16 -4.02 23.45 14.67
C GLU A 16 -2.67 22.87 15.12
N ALA A 17 -2.57 21.56 15.30
CA ALA A 17 -1.33 20.86 15.60
C ALA A 17 -0.41 20.71 14.39
N GLY A 18 -0.83 21.10 13.19
CA GLY A 18 -0.05 21.00 11.96
C GLY A 18 0.27 19.55 11.58
N LEU A 19 -0.65 18.61 11.83
CA LEU A 19 -0.44 17.21 11.46
C LEU A 19 -0.45 17.04 9.95
N TYR A 20 0.38 16.12 9.48
CA TYR A 20 0.37 15.70 8.08
C TYR A 20 -0.60 14.52 7.87
N PHE A 21 -1.34 14.56 6.78
CA PHE A 21 -2.28 13.53 6.34
C PHE A 21 -1.78 12.94 5.02
N GLY A 22 -1.75 11.67 4.85
CA GLY A 22 -1.18 10.96 3.70
C GLY A 22 -0.93 9.47 4.02
N HIS A 23 -1.26 9.10 5.26
CA HIS A 23 -1.15 7.72 5.74
C HIS A 23 -2.54 7.07 5.80
N GLY A 24 -3.22 7.03 4.64
CA GLY A 24 -4.55 6.43 4.49
C GLY A 24 -5.72 7.42 4.55
N THR A 25 -5.47 8.71 4.77
CA THR A 25 -6.46 9.79 4.72
C THR A 25 -5.91 10.99 3.95
N LEU A 26 -6.81 11.86 3.45
CA LEU A 26 -6.43 13.04 2.69
C LEU A 26 -6.40 14.32 3.53
N ASP A 27 -7.17 14.36 4.61
CA ASP A 27 -7.29 15.53 5.47
C ASP A 27 -7.66 15.18 6.92
N ALA A 28 -7.75 16.22 7.76
CA ALA A 28 -8.02 16.12 9.19
C ALA A 28 -9.42 15.59 9.50
N ILE A 29 -10.42 15.88 8.64
CA ILE A 29 -11.79 15.44 8.86
C ILE A 29 -11.92 13.95 8.62
N ASP A 30 -11.28 13.47 7.54
CA ASP A 30 -11.25 12.06 7.20
C ASP A 30 -10.55 11.25 8.29
N GLU A 31 -9.41 11.75 8.82
CA GLU A 31 -8.69 11.07 9.89
C GLU A 31 -9.47 11.05 11.21
N ALA A 32 -10.13 12.15 11.58
CA ALA A 32 -10.98 12.22 12.77
C ALA A 32 -12.23 11.32 12.62
N ALA A 33 -12.80 11.24 11.43
CA ALA A 33 -13.91 10.35 11.13
C ALA A 33 -13.49 8.87 11.18
N TRP A 34 -12.31 8.54 10.64
CA TRP A 34 -11.76 7.20 10.77
C TRP A 34 -11.51 6.80 12.23
N LEU A 35 -10.91 7.67 13.03
CA LEU A 35 -10.77 7.43 14.47
C LEU A 35 -12.12 7.15 15.12
N MET A 36 -13.15 7.94 14.79
CA MET A 36 -14.49 7.77 15.34
C MET A 36 -15.11 6.43 14.91
N SER A 37 -14.98 6.05 13.64
CA SER A 37 -15.49 4.76 13.13
C SER A 37 -14.82 3.57 13.83
N THR A 38 -13.51 3.68 14.11
CA THR A 38 -12.77 2.68 14.89
C THR A 38 -13.31 2.57 16.31
N VAL A 39 -13.54 3.69 17.00
CA VAL A 39 -14.06 3.71 18.37
C VAL A 39 -15.48 3.16 18.46
N LEU A 40 -16.31 3.42 17.46
CA LEU A 40 -17.66 2.88 17.36
C LEU A 40 -17.69 1.44 16.83
N ASN A 41 -16.57 0.95 16.28
CA ASN A 41 -16.47 -0.34 15.59
C ASN A 41 -17.49 -0.45 14.44
N VAL A 42 -17.56 0.58 13.61
CA VAL A 42 -18.41 0.65 12.42
C VAL A 42 -17.57 0.89 11.16
N GLU A 43 -18.08 0.53 10.01
CA GLU A 43 -17.43 0.83 8.73
C GLU A 43 -17.48 2.36 8.48
N PRO A 44 -16.40 2.97 7.93
CA PRO A 44 -16.34 4.42 7.72
C PRO A 44 -17.52 4.96 6.93
N GLU A 45 -18.01 4.24 5.91
CA GLU A 45 -19.13 4.63 5.06
C GLU A 45 -20.46 4.71 5.84
N LYS A 46 -20.56 4.01 6.97
CA LYS A 46 -21.76 4.01 7.82
C LYS A 46 -21.69 5.04 8.95
N LEU A 47 -20.56 5.72 9.11
CA LEU A 47 -20.39 6.65 10.24
C LEU A 47 -21.46 7.77 10.26
N SER A 48 -21.90 8.21 9.10
CA SER A 48 -22.95 9.24 8.99
C SER A 48 -24.30 8.87 9.66
N GLU A 49 -24.59 7.56 9.76
CA GLU A 49 -25.79 7.06 10.44
C GLU A 49 -25.74 7.27 11.96
N TYR A 50 -24.54 7.52 12.51
CA TYR A 50 -24.28 7.70 13.94
C TYR A 50 -24.04 9.17 14.32
N SER A 51 -24.19 10.12 13.41
CA SER A 51 -23.84 11.55 13.59
C SER A 51 -24.45 12.18 14.85
N ASP A 52 -25.69 11.86 15.18
CA ASP A 52 -26.41 12.40 16.35
C ASP A 52 -26.19 11.59 17.64
N GLN A 53 -25.52 10.45 17.56
CA GLN A 53 -25.25 9.60 18.70
C GLN A 53 -24.28 10.26 19.68
N GLN A 54 -24.47 10.02 20.98
CA GLN A 54 -23.50 10.34 22.01
C GLN A 54 -22.66 9.11 22.36
N LEU A 55 -21.36 9.33 22.53
CA LEU A 55 -20.47 8.28 23.01
C LEU A 55 -20.74 7.95 24.48
N ASN A 56 -20.61 6.68 24.84
CA ASN A 56 -20.51 6.32 26.26
C ASN A 56 -19.15 6.75 26.82
N ALA A 57 -19.00 6.68 28.15
CA ALA A 57 -17.81 7.18 28.85
C ALA A 57 -16.50 6.49 28.40
N ASP A 58 -16.54 5.18 28.12
CA ASP A 58 -15.37 4.41 27.70
C ASP A 58 -14.98 4.75 26.25
N GLN A 59 -15.96 4.86 25.37
CA GLN A 59 -15.77 5.29 23.98
C GLN A 59 -15.17 6.70 23.92
N LEU A 60 -15.72 7.65 24.69
CA LEU A 60 -15.22 9.02 24.74
C LEU A 60 -13.76 9.06 25.23
N LYS A 61 -13.47 8.34 26.31
CA LYS A 61 -12.12 8.24 26.86
C LYS A 61 -11.14 7.63 25.86
N MET A 62 -11.53 6.59 25.14
CA MET A 62 -10.72 5.97 24.10
C MET A 62 -10.44 6.94 22.96
N PHE A 63 -11.49 7.61 22.45
CA PHE A 63 -11.40 8.59 21.37
C PHE A 63 -10.44 9.74 21.72
N GLU A 64 -10.65 10.37 22.89
CA GLU A 64 -9.82 11.49 23.37
C GLU A 64 -8.36 11.05 23.58
N LYS A 65 -8.13 9.85 24.12
CA LYS A 65 -6.79 9.30 24.34
C LYS A 65 -6.04 9.15 23.01
N ILE A 66 -6.65 8.52 22.02
CA ILE A 66 -5.99 8.28 20.73
C ILE A 66 -5.76 9.61 19.99
N ALA A 67 -6.75 10.51 19.99
CA ALA A 67 -6.60 11.83 19.40
C ALA A 67 -5.45 12.63 20.05
N ALA A 68 -5.33 12.59 21.38
CA ALA A 68 -4.22 13.22 22.09
C ALA A 68 -2.86 12.58 21.74
N GLN A 69 -2.80 11.24 21.66
CA GLN A 69 -1.59 10.52 21.23
C GLN A 69 -1.17 10.92 19.81
N ARG A 70 -2.12 10.99 18.87
CA ARG A 70 -1.87 11.41 17.48
C ARG A 70 -1.21 12.80 17.42
N ILE A 71 -1.72 13.75 18.20
CA ILE A 71 -1.18 15.10 18.27
C ILE A 71 0.22 15.11 18.90
N THR A 72 0.40 14.42 20.03
CA THR A 72 1.63 14.54 20.82
C THR A 72 2.80 13.74 20.27
N THR A 73 2.53 12.62 19.61
CA THR A 73 3.56 11.73 19.08
C THR A 73 3.76 11.87 17.58
N ARG A 74 2.83 12.50 16.87
CA ARG A 74 2.76 12.57 15.41
C ARG A 74 2.69 11.21 14.71
N LYS A 75 2.59 10.12 15.49
CA LYS A 75 2.45 8.75 14.95
C LYS A 75 1.18 8.66 14.08
N PRO A 76 1.26 8.12 12.86
CA PRO A 76 0.09 7.89 12.01
C PRO A 76 -1.05 7.19 12.75
N LEU A 77 -2.29 7.62 12.51
CA LEU A 77 -3.46 7.02 13.15
C LEU A 77 -3.52 5.51 12.94
N ALA A 78 -3.16 5.05 11.75
CA ALA A 78 -3.09 3.63 11.40
C ALA A 78 -2.34 2.78 12.44
N TYR A 79 -1.19 3.27 12.93
CA TYR A 79 -0.41 2.55 13.95
C TYR A 79 -0.98 2.68 15.35
N LEU A 80 -1.65 3.80 15.67
CA LEU A 80 -2.31 3.98 16.96
C LEU A 80 -3.52 3.06 17.15
N VAL A 81 -4.19 2.72 16.04
CA VAL A 81 -5.37 1.85 16.04
C VAL A 81 -5.08 0.43 15.51
N ASN A 82 -3.86 0.20 15.00
CA ASN A 82 -3.43 -1.05 14.33
C ASN A 82 -4.36 -1.48 13.19
N GLU A 83 -4.82 -0.50 12.42
CA GLU A 83 -5.70 -0.69 11.27
C GLU A 83 -5.29 0.21 10.12
N ALA A 84 -5.48 -0.25 8.90
CA ALA A 84 -5.43 0.55 7.68
C ALA A 84 -6.46 0.01 6.68
N TRP A 85 -6.84 0.83 5.71
CA TRP A 85 -7.76 0.45 4.66
C TRP A 85 -7.06 0.42 3.31
N PHE A 86 -7.31 -0.60 2.51
CA PHE A 86 -6.80 -0.71 1.14
C PHE A 86 -7.78 -1.51 0.29
N CYS A 87 -8.16 -1.00 -0.88
CA CYS A 87 -9.16 -1.62 -1.77
C CYS A 87 -10.45 -2.02 -1.04
N GLY A 88 -10.96 -1.15 -0.13
CA GLY A 88 -12.16 -1.41 0.66
C GLY A 88 -12.02 -2.51 1.72
N MET A 89 -10.81 -2.99 1.98
CA MET A 89 -10.52 -4.04 2.97
C MET A 89 -9.70 -3.50 4.13
N LYS A 90 -9.92 -4.06 5.32
CA LYS A 90 -9.24 -3.68 6.56
C LYS A 90 -8.01 -4.56 6.79
N PHE A 91 -6.87 -3.95 7.04
CA PHE A 91 -5.58 -4.61 7.30
C PHE A 91 -5.06 -4.28 8.70
N TYR A 92 -4.37 -5.20 9.32
CA TYR A 92 -3.52 -4.94 10.46
C TYR A 92 -2.23 -4.26 9.99
N VAL A 93 -1.81 -3.22 10.68
CA VAL A 93 -0.54 -2.54 10.48
C VAL A 93 0.07 -2.12 11.80
N ASP A 94 1.39 -2.09 11.84
CA ASP A 94 2.20 -1.46 12.88
C ASP A 94 3.50 -0.94 12.25
N GLU A 95 4.41 -0.43 13.04
CA GLU A 95 5.63 0.25 12.57
C GLU A 95 6.63 -0.66 11.82
N ARG A 96 6.32 -1.95 11.65
CA ARG A 96 7.10 -2.88 10.82
C ARG A 96 6.83 -2.78 9.33
N VAL A 97 5.77 -2.11 8.93
CA VAL A 97 5.34 -1.95 7.53
C VAL A 97 4.89 -0.53 7.24
N ILE A 98 4.98 -0.07 6.00
CA ILE A 98 4.35 1.20 5.60
C ILE A 98 2.82 1.08 5.70
N VAL A 99 2.15 2.20 5.95
CA VAL A 99 0.69 2.26 5.87
C VAL A 99 0.27 2.06 4.40
N PRO A 100 -0.62 1.10 4.10
CA PRO A 100 -1.13 0.84 2.75
C PRO A 100 -1.68 2.10 2.06
N ARG A 101 -1.08 2.47 0.91
CA ARG A 101 -1.46 3.66 0.13
C ARG A 101 -1.06 3.57 -1.35
N SER A 102 -0.76 2.36 -1.84
CA SER A 102 -0.30 2.14 -3.22
C SER A 102 -1.39 2.48 -4.23
N LEU A 103 -1.01 3.20 -5.28
CA LEU A 103 -1.88 3.53 -6.42
C LEU A 103 -2.25 2.28 -7.25
N ILE A 104 -1.46 1.21 -7.14
CA ILE A 104 -1.76 -0.07 -7.78
C ILE A 104 -3.13 -0.61 -7.35
N GLY A 105 -3.62 -0.23 -6.16
CA GLY A 105 -4.95 -0.64 -5.67
C GLY A 105 -6.10 -0.28 -6.61
N GLU A 106 -6.05 0.88 -7.25
CA GLU A 106 -7.08 1.32 -8.21
C GLU A 106 -7.11 0.40 -9.44
N PHE A 107 -5.93 0.06 -9.97
CA PHE A 107 -5.81 -0.84 -11.12
C PHE A 107 -6.20 -2.28 -10.78
N ILE A 108 -5.97 -2.73 -9.54
CA ILE A 108 -6.45 -4.05 -9.07
C ILE A 108 -7.97 -4.10 -9.12
N LEU A 109 -8.67 -3.07 -8.61
CA LEU A 109 -10.13 -3.02 -8.61
C LEU A 109 -10.74 -3.04 -10.01
N GLU A 110 -10.01 -2.53 -11.00
CA GLU A 110 -10.37 -2.56 -12.43
C GLU A 110 -9.83 -3.79 -13.17
N GLU A 111 -9.31 -4.81 -12.45
CA GLU A 111 -8.72 -6.03 -13.02
C GLU A 111 -7.62 -5.73 -14.07
N PHE A 112 -6.90 -4.62 -13.91
CA PHE A 112 -5.91 -4.12 -14.89
C PHE A 112 -6.45 -4.02 -16.31
N GLN A 113 -7.71 -3.63 -16.47
CA GLN A 113 -8.28 -3.39 -17.80
C GLN A 113 -7.79 -2.06 -18.38
N PRO A 114 -7.61 -1.96 -19.71
CA PRO A 114 -7.87 -3.00 -20.72
C PRO A 114 -6.69 -3.98 -20.98
N TRP A 115 -5.58 -3.83 -20.27
CA TRP A 115 -4.31 -4.52 -20.59
C TRP A 115 -4.35 -6.04 -20.38
N LEU A 116 -5.02 -6.51 -19.35
CA LEU A 116 -5.26 -7.95 -19.19
C LEU A 116 -6.27 -8.51 -20.20
N GLY A 117 -7.23 -7.71 -20.69
CA GLY A 117 -8.28 -8.17 -21.57
C GLY A 117 -9.03 -9.38 -20.97
N ASP A 118 -9.16 -10.46 -21.72
CA ASP A 118 -9.80 -11.69 -21.25
C ASP A 118 -8.86 -12.65 -20.50
N ARG A 119 -7.58 -12.27 -20.33
CA ARG A 119 -6.60 -13.09 -19.58
C ARG A 119 -7.03 -13.19 -18.11
N ARG A 120 -6.85 -14.38 -17.54
CA ARG A 120 -7.12 -14.63 -16.11
C ARG A 120 -5.85 -15.16 -15.47
N PRO A 121 -5.09 -14.32 -14.78
CA PRO A 121 -3.82 -14.70 -14.16
C PRO A 121 -4.06 -15.81 -13.14
N LYS A 122 -3.21 -16.84 -13.18
CA LYS A 122 -3.24 -17.98 -12.26
C LYS A 122 -2.12 -17.94 -11.25
N ARG A 123 -0.99 -17.36 -11.62
CA ARG A 123 0.16 -17.16 -10.74
C ARG A 123 0.51 -15.70 -10.75
N ILE A 124 0.48 -15.10 -9.58
CA ILE A 124 0.74 -13.67 -9.37
C ILE A 124 1.88 -13.54 -8.37
N LEU A 125 2.75 -12.58 -8.58
CA LEU A 125 3.83 -12.22 -7.67
C LEU A 125 3.64 -10.78 -7.22
N ASP A 126 3.70 -10.56 -5.91
CA ASP A 126 3.76 -9.25 -5.26
C ASP A 126 5.13 -9.11 -4.60
N LEU A 127 6.00 -8.28 -5.17
CA LEU A 127 7.33 -7.98 -4.66
C LEU A 127 7.29 -6.76 -3.75
N CYS A 128 8.06 -6.77 -2.67
CA CYS A 128 8.05 -5.74 -1.62
C CYS A 128 6.66 -5.63 -0.99
N THR A 129 6.09 -6.78 -0.60
CA THR A 129 4.68 -6.92 -0.21
C THR A 129 4.30 -6.17 1.07
N GLY A 130 5.26 -5.85 1.93
CA GLY A 130 5.03 -5.14 3.19
C GLY A 130 3.97 -5.82 4.05
N SER A 131 2.84 -5.15 4.26
CA SER A 131 1.69 -5.68 5.01
C SER A 131 0.92 -6.80 4.30
N GLY A 132 1.26 -7.12 3.04
CA GLY A 132 0.52 -8.06 2.20
C GLY A 132 -0.74 -7.48 1.56
N CYS A 133 -0.96 -6.17 1.63
CA CYS A 133 -2.21 -5.56 1.17
C CYS A 133 -2.44 -5.73 -0.33
N ILE A 134 -1.40 -5.56 -1.17
CA ILE A 134 -1.48 -5.77 -2.62
C ILE A 134 -1.72 -7.25 -2.92
N ALA A 135 -0.93 -8.17 -2.34
CA ALA A 135 -1.10 -9.62 -2.52
C ALA A 135 -2.51 -10.10 -2.18
N ILE A 136 -3.06 -9.62 -1.06
CA ILE A 136 -4.41 -9.96 -0.60
C ILE A 136 -5.48 -9.38 -1.53
N ALA A 137 -5.32 -8.12 -1.95
CA ALA A 137 -6.22 -7.48 -2.91
C ALA A 137 -6.24 -8.25 -4.25
N LEU A 138 -5.07 -8.62 -4.77
CA LEU A 138 -4.93 -9.46 -5.97
C LEU A 138 -5.60 -10.83 -5.80
N ALA A 139 -5.40 -11.49 -4.65
CA ALA A 139 -6.03 -12.77 -4.38
C ALA A 139 -7.56 -12.67 -4.28
N ARG A 140 -8.10 -11.53 -3.84
CA ARG A 140 -9.55 -11.28 -3.81
C ARG A 140 -10.11 -11.01 -5.20
N GLN A 141 -9.43 -10.17 -5.97
CA GLN A 141 -9.85 -9.78 -7.32
C GLN A 141 -9.74 -10.95 -8.31
N PHE A 142 -8.72 -11.81 -8.15
CA PHE A 142 -8.50 -12.99 -8.99
C PHE A 142 -8.69 -14.29 -8.18
N PRO A 143 -9.95 -14.77 -7.98
CA PRO A 143 -10.25 -15.85 -7.03
C PRO A 143 -9.64 -17.22 -7.39
N HIS A 144 -9.18 -17.38 -8.63
CA HIS A 144 -8.50 -18.59 -9.10
C HIS A 144 -6.98 -18.51 -9.11
N ALA A 145 -6.42 -17.36 -8.73
CA ALA A 145 -4.98 -17.16 -8.68
C ALA A 145 -4.37 -17.66 -7.36
N ASN A 146 -3.14 -18.16 -7.47
CA ASN A 146 -2.21 -18.28 -6.36
C ASN A 146 -1.26 -17.08 -6.38
N VAL A 147 -1.08 -16.45 -5.24
CA VAL A 147 -0.26 -15.25 -5.10
C VAL A 147 0.95 -15.57 -4.22
N HIS A 148 2.14 -15.24 -4.69
CA HIS A 148 3.34 -15.17 -3.87
C HIS A 148 3.52 -13.73 -3.39
N ALA A 149 3.58 -13.55 -2.08
CA ALA A 149 3.81 -12.29 -1.39
C ALA A 149 5.24 -12.30 -0.86
N VAL A 150 6.10 -11.49 -1.44
CA VAL A 150 7.55 -11.53 -1.21
C VAL A 150 8.04 -10.25 -0.58
N ASP A 151 8.85 -10.37 0.45
CA ASP A 151 9.56 -9.26 1.08
C ASP A 151 10.93 -9.72 1.61
N LEU A 152 11.86 -8.78 1.67
CA LEU A 152 13.15 -9.00 2.30
C LEU A 152 13.03 -9.02 3.84
N SER A 153 12.15 -8.19 4.39
CA SER A 153 11.94 -8.01 5.82
C SER A 153 11.09 -9.15 6.42
N GLY A 154 11.70 -9.95 7.30
CA GLY A 154 10.97 -10.94 8.09
C GLY A 154 9.87 -10.34 8.96
N ASP A 155 10.11 -9.14 9.50
CA ASP A 155 9.15 -8.39 10.33
C ASP A 155 7.91 -7.94 9.52
N ALA A 156 8.12 -7.50 8.28
CA ALA A 156 7.02 -7.17 7.36
C ALA A 156 6.21 -8.42 7.01
N LEU A 157 6.90 -9.55 6.76
CA LEU A 157 6.23 -10.82 6.47
C LEU A 157 5.42 -11.36 7.65
N ASP A 158 5.80 -11.07 8.88
CA ASP A 158 4.98 -11.41 10.04
C ASP A 158 3.66 -10.63 10.05
N VAL A 159 3.68 -9.35 9.67
CA VAL A 159 2.46 -8.55 9.47
C VAL A 159 1.64 -9.09 8.30
N ALA A 160 2.29 -9.42 7.18
CA ALA A 160 1.61 -10.02 6.02
C ALA A 160 0.89 -11.34 6.38
N ARG A 161 1.54 -12.22 7.17
CA ARG A 161 0.92 -13.48 7.66
C ARG A 161 -0.32 -13.23 8.51
N ILE A 162 -0.27 -12.24 9.43
CA ILE A 162 -1.45 -11.83 10.22
C ILE A 162 -2.60 -11.44 9.28
N ASN A 163 -2.32 -10.65 8.25
CA ASN A 163 -3.34 -10.21 7.30
C ASN A 163 -3.86 -11.36 6.43
N VAL A 164 -2.98 -12.22 5.92
CA VAL A 164 -3.39 -13.41 5.15
C VAL A 164 -4.31 -14.30 5.97
N GLU A 165 -4.04 -14.47 7.28
CA GLU A 165 -4.91 -15.24 8.19
C GLU A 165 -6.25 -14.54 8.42
N ARG A 166 -6.25 -13.23 8.71
CA ARG A 166 -7.48 -12.43 8.91
C ARG A 166 -8.40 -12.50 7.71
N HIS A 167 -7.83 -12.48 6.50
CA HIS A 167 -8.57 -12.58 5.24
C HIS A 167 -8.87 -14.00 4.79
N GLN A 168 -8.46 -15.03 5.54
CA GLN A 168 -8.68 -16.45 5.25
C GLN A 168 -8.13 -16.88 3.87
N LEU A 169 -6.92 -16.40 3.53
CA LEU A 169 -6.29 -16.63 2.23
C LEU A 169 -5.04 -17.54 2.29
N GLN A 170 -4.81 -18.26 3.40
CA GLN A 170 -3.60 -19.08 3.62
C GLN A 170 -3.40 -20.17 2.53
N GLN A 171 -4.47 -20.58 1.86
CA GLN A 171 -4.41 -21.58 0.78
C GLN A 171 -4.03 -20.98 -0.59
N ARG A 172 -4.04 -19.65 -0.72
CA ARG A 172 -3.83 -18.96 -2.00
C ARG A 172 -2.77 -17.88 -1.98
N VAL A 173 -2.44 -17.34 -0.82
CA VAL A 173 -1.37 -16.36 -0.64
C VAL A 173 -0.24 -17.02 0.14
N ASN A 174 0.90 -17.23 -0.55
CA ASN A 174 2.10 -17.80 0.02
C ASN A 174 3.11 -16.69 0.34
N VAL A 175 3.44 -16.52 1.63
CA VAL A 175 4.34 -15.48 2.14
C VAL A 175 5.78 -16.02 2.16
N ILE A 176 6.67 -15.41 1.39
CA ILE A 176 8.03 -15.89 1.13
C ILE A 176 9.04 -14.79 1.50
N GLN A 177 10.06 -15.12 2.28
CA GLN A 177 11.17 -14.21 2.51
C GLN A 177 12.19 -14.37 1.38
N SER A 178 12.45 -13.28 0.65
CA SER A 178 13.40 -13.27 -0.46
C SER A 178 13.90 -11.86 -0.74
N ASP A 179 15.11 -11.73 -1.20
CA ASP A 179 15.59 -10.51 -1.85
C ASP A 179 15.12 -10.55 -3.32
N LEU A 180 13.99 -9.87 -3.57
CA LEU A 180 13.28 -9.91 -4.86
C LEU A 180 13.02 -11.36 -5.32
N PHE A 181 13.67 -11.82 -6.37
CA PHE A 181 13.42 -13.11 -7.03
C PHE A 181 14.29 -14.28 -6.52
N ASP A 182 15.28 -14.03 -5.66
CA ASP A 182 16.35 -14.97 -5.34
C ASP A 182 15.86 -16.35 -4.85
N GLU A 183 14.79 -16.40 -4.05
CA GLU A 183 14.27 -17.65 -3.48
C GLU A 183 13.09 -18.24 -4.29
N LEU A 184 12.81 -17.68 -5.49
CA LEU A 184 11.65 -18.09 -6.29
C LEU A 184 11.98 -19.20 -7.30
N GLY A 185 13.28 -19.51 -7.53
CA GLY A 185 13.71 -20.50 -8.51
C GLY A 185 13.19 -20.20 -9.92
N ASP A 186 12.88 -21.22 -10.71
CA ASP A 186 12.42 -21.07 -12.09
C ASP A 186 10.90 -20.80 -12.23
N GLN A 187 10.26 -20.26 -11.19
CA GLN A 187 8.83 -20.02 -11.24
C GLN A 187 8.49 -18.85 -12.16
N GLN A 188 7.43 -19.03 -12.95
CA GLN A 188 6.92 -18.00 -13.86
C GLN A 188 5.53 -17.53 -13.44
N TYR A 189 5.28 -16.23 -13.63
CA TYR A 189 4.07 -15.54 -13.21
C TYR A 189 3.37 -14.89 -14.38
N ASP A 190 2.03 -14.93 -14.37
CA ASP A 190 1.20 -14.24 -15.35
C ASP A 190 1.16 -12.72 -15.08
N LEU A 191 1.37 -12.35 -13.82
CA LEU A 191 1.39 -10.96 -13.37
C LEU A 191 2.43 -10.80 -12.26
N ILE A 192 3.34 -9.87 -12.42
CA ILE A 192 4.29 -9.41 -11.39
C ILE A 192 3.93 -7.98 -11.04
N VAL A 193 3.72 -7.71 -9.77
CA VAL A 193 3.39 -6.39 -9.25
C VAL A 193 4.40 -6.00 -8.18
N SER A 194 4.78 -4.73 -8.12
CA SER A 194 5.65 -4.23 -7.06
C SER A 194 5.36 -2.76 -6.74
N ASN A 195 5.34 -2.44 -5.45
CA ASN A 195 5.52 -1.09 -4.95
C ASN A 195 6.82 -1.07 -4.12
N PRO A 196 7.98 -1.01 -4.75
CA PRO A 196 9.26 -1.03 -4.05
C PRO A 196 9.56 0.30 -3.37
N PRO A 197 10.47 0.37 -2.39
CA PRO A 197 11.03 1.62 -1.92
C PRO A 197 11.57 2.47 -3.08
N TYR A 198 11.21 3.76 -3.13
CA TYR A 198 11.62 4.68 -4.20
C TYR A 198 12.00 6.08 -3.68
N VAL A 199 11.95 6.32 -2.36
CA VAL A 199 12.30 7.63 -1.80
C VAL A 199 13.81 7.80 -1.80
N HIS A 200 14.28 8.93 -2.36
CA HIS A 200 15.69 9.27 -2.34
C HIS A 200 16.16 9.57 -0.90
N PRO A 201 17.35 9.10 -0.46
CA PRO A 201 17.84 9.35 0.90
C PRO A 201 17.87 10.83 1.30
N GLU A 202 18.17 11.72 0.34
CA GLU A 202 18.17 13.17 0.59
C GLU A 202 16.76 13.73 0.80
N SER A 203 15.75 13.18 0.14
CA SER A 203 14.33 13.57 0.28
C SER A 203 13.76 13.21 1.65
N MET A 204 14.33 12.23 2.36
CA MET A 204 13.89 11.84 3.70
C MET A 204 13.93 13.00 4.71
N GLN A 205 14.84 13.96 4.53
CA GLN A 205 14.96 15.11 5.45
C GLN A 205 13.82 16.11 5.28
N ASP A 206 13.17 16.11 4.12
CA ASP A 206 12.07 17.03 3.78
C ASP A 206 10.69 16.40 4.04
N LEU A 207 10.64 15.11 4.38
CA LEU A 207 9.39 14.44 4.69
C LEU A 207 8.81 14.91 6.04
N PRO A 208 7.47 14.96 6.15
CA PRO A 208 6.79 15.19 7.43
C PRO A 208 7.22 14.22 8.53
N GLU A 209 7.17 14.66 9.79
CA GLU A 209 7.58 13.85 10.96
C GLU A 209 6.85 12.51 11.05
N GLU A 210 5.63 12.43 10.52
CA GLU A 210 4.82 11.21 10.49
C GLU A 210 5.53 10.06 9.77
N TYR A 211 6.32 10.33 8.73
CA TYR A 211 7.10 9.32 8.00
C TYR A 211 8.23 8.71 8.81
N LEU A 212 8.72 9.40 9.86
CA LEU A 212 9.76 8.86 10.75
C LEU A 212 9.26 7.66 11.60
N HIS A 213 7.97 7.42 11.64
CA HIS A 213 7.38 6.25 12.29
C HIS A 213 7.26 5.04 11.36
N GLU A 214 7.47 5.22 10.07
CA GLU A 214 7.50 4.12 9.10
C GLU A 214 8.90 3.52 9.00
N PRO A 215 9.04 2.22 8.67
CA PRO A 215 10.36 1.61 8.56
C PRO A 215 11.14 2.22 7.39
N GLU A 216 12.34 2.72 7.66
CA GLU A 216 13.20 3.38 6.65
C GLU A 216 13.45 2.47 5.43
N MET A 217 13.66 1.17 5.68
CA MET A 217 13.84 0.16 4.62
C MET A 217 12.68 0.12 3.61
N ALA A 218 11.47 0.45 4.05
CA ALA A 218 10.29 0.41 3.19
C ALA A 218 10.05 1.72 2.41
N LEU A 219 10.83 2.75 2.71
CA LEU A 219 10.74 4.07 2.05
C LEU A 219 11.94 4.33 1.16
N VAL A 220 13.16 4.15 1.72
CA VAL A 220 14.42 4.59 1.11
C VAL A 220 14.95 3.57 0.14
N ALA A 221 15.33 4.02 -1.05
CA ALA A 221 16.13 3.26 -2.00
C ALA A 221 17.43 3.99 -2.31
N GLU A 222 18.52 3.24 -2.41
CA GLU A 222 19.82 3.76 -2.84
C GLU A 222 19.80 4.17 -4.32
N GLU A 223 20.88 4.78 -4.81
CA GLU A 223 21.04 5.22 -6.21
C GLU A 223 19.87 6.07 -6.78
N GLY A 224 19.29 6.94 -5.95
CA GLY A 224 18.21 7.83 -6.39
C GLY A 224 16.87 7.13 -6.61
N GLY A 225 16.59 6.08 -5.85
CA GLY A 225 15.32 5.36 -5.92
C GLY A 225 15.25 4.32 -7.05
N LEU A 226 16.32 4.12 -7.82
CA LEU A 226 16.29 3.28 -9.01
C LEU A 226 16.82 1.86 -8.81
N GLU A 227 17.62 1.59 -7.78
CA GLU A 227 18.32 0.30 -7.62
C GLU A 227 17.37 -0.90 -7.67
N LEU A 228 16.33 -0.89 -6.83
CA LEU A 228 15.37 -1.99 -6.80
C LEU A 228 14.53 -2.08 -8.07
N ILE A 229 14.14 -0.92 -8.63
CA ILE A 229 13.40 -0.86 -9.90
C ILE A 229 14.25 -1.49 -11.02
N ASP A 230 15.55 -1.18 -11.05
CA ASP A 230 16.49 -1.73 -12.04
C ASP A 230 16.59 -3.25 -11.91
N ARG A 231 16.76 -3.77 -10.70
CA ARG A 231 16.82 -5.21 -10.46
C ARG A 231 15.52 -5.90 -10.86
N ILE A 232 14.37 -5.29 -10.54
CA ILE A 232 13.06 -5.82 -10.92
C ILE A 232 12.95 -5.88 -12.46
N VAL A 233 13.23 -4.79 -13.16
CA VAL A 233 13.14 -4.74 -14.64
C VAL A 233 14.10 -5.72 -15.31
N GLN A 234 15.30 -5.90 -14.78
CA GLN A 234 16.30 -6.81 -15.33
C GLN A 234 15.98 -8.29 -15.11
N GLN A 235 15.40 -8.64 -13.95
CA GLN A 235 15.13 -10.04 -13.58
C GLN A 235 13.73 -10.50 -13.99
N ALA A 236 12.76 -9.59 -14.11
CA ALA A 236 11.38 -9.92 -14.46
C ALA A 236 11.22 -10.79 -15.73
N PRO A 237 12.01 -10.63 -16.82
CA PRO A 237 11.90 -11.45 -18.02
C PRO A 237 12.01 -12.95 -17.75
N ASP A 238 12.87 -13.36 -16.82
CA ASP A 238 13.10 -14.78 -16.48
C ASP A 238 11.93 -15.36 -15.65
N HIS A 239 11.18 -14.49 -14.97
CA HIS A 239 10.08 -14.85 -14.09
C HIS A 239 8.69 -14.54 -14.66
N LEU A 240 8.59 -13.90 -15.81
CA LEU A 240 7.30 -13.68 -16.47
C LEU A 240 6.94 -14.87 -17.38
N ALA A 241 5.68 -15.27 -17.35
CA ALA A 241 5.09 -16.16 -18.36
C ALA A 241 5.10 -15.47 -19.75
N GLU A 242 4.88 -16.23 -20.84
CA GLU A 242 4.98 -15.73 -22.23
C GLU A 242 4.22 -14.41 -22.49
N ASN A 243 3.02 -14.28 -21.91
CA ASN A 243 2.19 -13.08 -22.04
C ASN A 243 2.03 -12.38 -20.67
N GLY A 244 3.03 -12.54 -19.81
CA GLY A 244 3.02 -11.96 -18.47
C GLY A 244 3.22 -10.44 -18.49
N LEU A 245 2.65 -9.78 -17.48
CA LEU A 245 2.75 -8.33 -17.26
C LEU A 245 3.60 -8.04 -16.03
N LEU A 246 4.46 -7.03 -16.15
CA LEU A 246 5.14 -6.37 -15.04
C LEU A 246 4.48 -5.04 -14.79
N ILE A 247 4.08 -4.76 -13.54
CA ILE A 247 3.48 -3.50 -13.09
C ILE A 247 4.24 -3.00 -11.88
N VAL A 248 4.80 -1.80 -11.96
CA VAL A 248 5.64 -1.24 -10.90
C VAL A 248 5.25 0.21 -10.61
N GLU A 249 5.03 0.48 -9.34
CA GLU A 249 4.90 1.84 -8.81
C GLU A 249 6.30 2.41 -8.55
N VAL A 250 6.53 3.65 -8.96
CA VAL A 250 7.84 4.31 -8.87
C VAL A 250 7.79 5.69 -8.21
N GLY A 251 6.61 6.16 -7.84
CA GLY A 251 6.40 7.43 -7.15
C GLY A 251 7.20 8.58 -7.78
N GLU A 252 7.96 9.28 -6.95
CA GLU A 252 8.78 10.43 -7.38
C GLU A 252 9.93 10.09 -8.35
N SER A 253 10.29 8.80 -8.47
CA SER A 253 11.36 8.35 -9.38
C SER A 253 10.93 8.26 -10.86
N GLN A 254 9.68 8.56 -11.21
CA GLN A 254 9.12 8.47 -12.57
C GLN A 254 10.03 9.11 -13.62
N SER A 255 10.44 10.36 -13.45
CA SER A 255 11.27 11.07 -14.42
C SER A 255 12.63 10.39 -14.66
N ALA A 256 13.23 9.82 -13.61
CA ALA A 256 14.48 9.09 -13.67
C ALA A 256 14.30 7.74 -14.40
N VAL A 257 13.22 7.02 -14.13
CA VAL A 257 12.84 5.78 -14.81
C VAL A 257 12.61 6.04 -16.30
N MET A 258 11.80 7.04 -16.66
CA MET A 258 11.53 7.41 -18.06
C MET A 258 12.82 7.73 -18.83
N LYS A 259 13.75 8.44 -18.21
CA LYS A 259 15.03 8.77 -18.81
C LYS A 259 15.90 7.53 -19.00
N LYS A 260 16.02 6.69 -17.99
CA LYS A 260 16.87 5.50 -18.00
C LYS A 260 16.38 4.44 -19.00
N TYR A 261 15.09 4.21 -19.02
CA TYR A 261 14.44 3.18 -19.83
C TYR A 261 13.73 3.75 -21.06
N SER A 262 14.25 4.86 -21.63
CA SER A 262 13.66 5.53 -22.80
C SER A 262 13.55 4.67 -24.07
N SER A 263 14.27 3.54 -24.13
CA SER A 263 14.17 2.54 -25.22
C SER A 263 13.05 1.51 -25.00
N LEU A 264 12.54 1.36 -23.78
CA LEU A 264 11.46 0.43 -23.48
C LEU A 264 10.10 1.08 -23.75
N PRO A 265 9.14 0.37 -24.37
CA PRO A 265 7.80 0.89 -24.64
C PRO A 265 6.92 0.83 -23.37
N MET A 266 7.36 1.51 -22.30
CA MET A 266 6.62 1.58 -21.04
C MET A 266 5.25 2.23 -21.26
N ILE A 267 4.22 1.59 -20.78
CA ILE A 267 2.88 2.17 -20.70
C ILE A 267 2.72 2.72 -19.27
N TRP A 268 2.57 4.04 -19.17
CA TRP A 268 2.28 4.71 -17.91
C TRP A 268 0.79 4.64 -17.64
N LEU A 269 0.44 4.08 -16.50
CA LEU A 269 -0.93 3.90 -16.09
C LEU A 269 -1.39 5.16 -15.37
N SER A 270 -2.45 5.80 -15.88
CA SER A 270 -3.04 6.97 -15.24
C SER A 270 -4.45 6.67 -14.76
N HIS A 271 -4.75 7.11 -13.56
CA HIS A 271 -6.08 7.11 -12.99
C HIS A 271 -6.45 8.53 -12.51
N SER A 272 -7.71 8.78 -12.21
CA SER A 272 -8.24 10.11 -11.87
C SER A 272 -7.59 10.75 -10.62
N SER A 273 -6.94 9.95 -9.77
CA SER A 273 -6.29 10.39 -8.53
C SER A 273 -4.76 10.29 -8.58
N SER A 274 -4.16 9.72 -9.64
CA SER A 274 -2.71 9.50 -9.74
C SER A 274 -2.07 10.33 -10.84
N GLU A 275 -0.98 11.01 -10.51
CA GLU A 275 0.05 11.34 -11.49
C GLU A 275 0.63 10.02 -12.00
N ASP A 276 1.12 9.97 -13.25
CA ASP A 276 1.59 8.77 -13.97
C ASP A 276 2.79 8.10 -13.27
N SER A 277 2.60 7.56 -12.07
CA SER A 277 3.66 6.98 -11.22
C SER A 277 3.68 5.45 -11.17
N VAL A 278 2.85 4.80 -11.99
CA VAL A 278 2.82 3.35 -12.17
C VAL A 278 3.07 3.05 -13.65
N PHE A 279 4.03 2.18 -13.94
CA PHE A 279 4.25 1.72 -15.30
C PHE A 279 3.91 0.24 -15.47
N MET A 280 3.64 -0.12 -16.72
CA MET A 280 3.44 -1.50 -17.14
C MET A 280 4.35 -1.83 -18.33
N LEU A 281 4.85 -3.08 -18.35
CA LEU A 281 5.59 -3.70 -19.47
C LEU A 281 5.08 -5.12 -19.69
N GLU A 282 5.02 -5.54 -20.96
CA GLU A 282 4.86 -6.94 -21.31
C GLU A 282 6.22 -7.65 -21.34
N LYS A 283 6.25 -8.97 -21.07
CA LYS A 283 7.49 -9.75 -21.21
C LYS A 283 8.17 -9.53 -22.57
N ALA A 284 7.37 -9.47 -23.63
CA ALA A 284 7.89 -9.28 -24.99
C ALA A 284 8.68 -7.97 -25.18
N ASP A 285 8.39 -6.94 -24.39
CA ASP A 285 9.06 -5.64 -24.43
C ASP A 285 10.41 -5.69 -23.72
N LEU A 286 10.50 -6.49 -22.65
CA LEU A 286 11.71 -6.68 -21.85
C LEU A 286 12.77 -7.54 -22.54
N VAL A 287 12.37 -8.50 -23.37
CA VAL A 287 13.31 -9.43 -24.08
C VAL A 287 13.89 -8.83 -25.35
N ARG A 288 13.29 -7.75 -25.89
CA ARG A 288 13.74 -7.09 -27.14
C ARG A 288 14.79 -6.02 -26.91
N SER A 289 15.08 -5.65 -25.68
CA SER A 289 16.08 -4.65 -25.31
C SER A 289 17.41 -5.32 -24.93
#